data_9238ad8308cfcf68df3050faa1651668
#
_entry.id   9238ad8308cfcf68df3050faa1651668
#
_cell.length_a   1.000
_cell.length_b   1.000
_cell.length_c   1.000
_cell.angle_alpha   90.00
_cell.angle_beta   90.00
_cell.angle_gamma   90.00
#
_symmetry.space_group_name_H-M   'P 1'
#
loop_
_entity.id
_entity.type
_entity.pdbx_description
1 polymer ?
#
loop_
_entity_poly.entity_id
_entity_poly.type
_entity_poly.pdbx_seq_one_letter_code
_entity_poly.pdbx_strand_id
1 'polypeptide(L)'
;MNLIYGYAIRNAAGPDAEILCIFDRNTEVMMEGKGIEELSKQVFTQVSYHNLMKPVTCLKSFRNYPSMDMVVNCADIPGSETISVMATRSGGTVVFANFISNYNMALYVTEAISRDIRITSAEGYLEEYDEYDFDIVKGIAPYVQDSLVSRKRRKGSRSETAKAAFDQYNHYDISVAEDLIAVSGKMLSVLDEIMSVSRYDCNVLITGETGVGKEKVANIIQKNSSRKMQPFVKINCASIPPNLMESEFFGYEKGAFTGADTKGKQGYFEVAEGGIIFLDEVGELPLDIQAKLLRVIQDGEFMRVGGTKPVKTNVRIISATNRDLEEQVKEKVFRRDLYYRLNVFPINVPSLDERKEDIPPLVDNFVRKYNEKFGINKDIDEDAKEYIAGLNWPGNIRELENVTQRLMIACPNDTITLLDVMKELGGGFMDSSEVDKQIQRIGEVTDIDLTQMVESFEKWVIQQACEKYGSTRKTAKAIGISQTQLVRKKNKYGIV
;
A
#
# COMPACT_ATOMS: atom_id res chain seq x y z
N MET A 1 0.23 -15.30 -19.86
CA MET A 1 0.24 -16.22 -18.69
C MET A 1 -0.46 -17.55 -19.01
N ASN A 2 -1.77 -17.59 -19.20
CA ASN A 2 -2.50 -18.89 -19.39
C ASN A 2 -1.89 -19.81 -20.47
N LEU A 3 -1.42 -19.26 -21.60
CA LEU A 3 -0.77 -20.06 -22.65
C LEU A 3 0.59 -20.61 -22.20
N ILE A 4 1.35 -19.85 -21.42
CA ILE A 4 2.65 -20.27 -20.89
C ILE A 4 2.46 -21.44 -19.92
N TYR A 5 1.57 -21.28 -18.94
CA TYR A 5 1.27 -22.35 -17.99
C TYR A 5 0.64 -23.56 -18.69
N GLY A 6 -0.28 -23.36 -19.65
CA GLY A 6 -0.87 -24.44 -20.42
C GLY A 6 0.17 -25.23 -21.20
N TYR A 7 1.14 -24.55 -21.82
CA TYR A 7 2.25 -25.21 -22.55
C TYR A 7 3.16 -25.99 -21.59
N ALA A 8 3.50 -25.41 -20.43
CA ALA A 8 4.29 -26.09 -19.42
C ALA A 8 3.60 -27.34 -18.88
N ILE A 9 2.29 -27.24 -18.58
CA ILE A 9 1.48 -28.38 -18.12
C ILE A 9 1.42 -29.46 -19.19
N ARG A 10 1.21 -29.11 -20.47
CA ARG A 10 1.18 -30.05 -21.58
C ARG A 10 2.50 -30.79 -21.71
N ASN A 11 3.62 -30.11 -21.58
CA ASN A 11 4.95 -30.71 -21.65
C ASN A 11 5.23 -31.64 -20.47
N ALA A 12 4.81 -31.26 -19.26
CA ALA A 12 5.02 -32.06 -18.06
C ALA A 12 4.07 -33.26 -17.94
N ALA A 13 2.79 -33.10 -18.30
CA ALA A 13 1.76 -34.13 -18.16
C ALA A 13 1.60 -35.05 -19.39
N GLY A 14 2.20 -34.68 -20.52
CA GLY A 14 2.16 -35.45 -21.76
C GLY A 14 0.95 -35.15 -22.65
N PRO A 15 0.92 -35.77 -23.87
CA PRO A 15 -0.09 -35.46 -24.88
C PRO A 15 -1.51 -35.91 -24.50
N ASP A 16 -1.63 -36.88 -23.62
CA ASP A 16 -2.92 -37.46 -23.20
C ASP A 16 -3.60 -36.65 -22.07
N ALA A 17 -2.94 -35.65 -21.53
CA ALA A 17 -3.51 -34.82 -20.48
C ALA A 17 -4.69 -33.98 -21.03
N GLU A 18 -5.82 -34.00 -20.34
CA GLU A 18 -6.97 -33.17 -20.67
C GLU A 18 -6.79 -31.78 -20.01
N ILE A 19 -6.58 -30.76 -20.84
CA ILE A 19 -6.34 -29.38 -20.36
C ILE A 19 -7.49 -28.49 -20.85
N LEU A 20 -8.32 -28.06 -19.90
CA LEU A 20 -9.39 -27.08 -20.13
C LEU A 20 -8.87 -25.68 -19.81
N CYS A 21 -8.96 -24.78 -20.75
CA CYS A 21 -8.67 -23.37 -20.53
C CYS A 21 -9.95 -22.53 -20.47
N ILE A 22 -10.06 -21.71 -19.42
CA ILE A 22 -11.16 -20.78 -19.25
C ILE A 22 -10.60 -19.37 -19.28
N PHE A 23 -11.05 -18.59 -20.25
CA PHE A 23 -10.72 -17.18 -20.37
C PHE A 23 -11.86 -16.31 -19.87
N ASP A 24 -11.54 -15.13 -19.35
CA ASP A 24 -12.55 -14.09 -19.20
C ASP A 24 -13.07 -13.69 -20.59
N ARG A 25 -14.38 -13.47 -20.68
CA ARG A 25 -15.07 -13.15 -21.94
C ARG A 25 -14.50 -11.94 -22.66
N ASN A 26 -13.86 -11.03 -21.91
CA ASN A 26 -13.25 -9.83 -22.47
C ASN A 26 -11.86 -10.07 -23.05
N THR A 27 -11.25 -11.23 -22.79
CA THR A 27 -9.97 -11.63 -23.39
C THR A 27 -10.09 -12.23 -24.78
N GLU A 28 -11.32 -12.51 -25.27
CA GLU A 28 -11.57 -13.05 -26.60
C GLU A 28 -10.93 -12.16 -27.71
N VAL A 29 -11.03 -10.84 -27.55
CA VAL A 29 -10.44 -9.86 -28.49
C VAL A 29 -8.89 -9.87 -28.45
N MET A 30 -8.28 -10.29 -27.35
CA MET A 30 -6.81 -10.37 -27.21
C MET A 30 -6.20 -11.62 -27.83
N MET A 31 -7.00 -12.65 -28.08
CA MET A 31 -6.58 -13.94 -28.64
C MET A 31 -6.64 -13.97 -30.18
N GLU A 32 -6.96 -12.85 -30.84
CA GLU A 32 -6.95 -12.72 -32.29
C GLU A 32 -5.52 -12.73 -32.83
N GLY A 33 -5.10 -13.81 -33.42
CA GLY A 33 -3.86 -13.98 -34.16
C GLY A 33 -3.65 -15.43 -34.53
N LYS A 34 -3.35 -15.70 -35.81
CA LYS A 34 -3.21 -17.10 -36.32
C LYS A 34 -2.25 -17.96 -35.46
N GLY A 35 -1.13 -17.38 -35.02
CA GLY A 35 -0.16 -18.09 -34.17
C GLY A 35 -0.68 -18.44 -32.79
N ILE A 36 -1.42 -17.50 -32.15
CA ILE A 36 -2.00 -17.73 -30.81
C ILE A 36 -3.12 -18.77 -30.86
N GLU A 37 -3.97 -18.71 -31.88
CA GLU A 37 -5.02 -19.72 -32.08
C GLU A 37 -4.42 -21.12 -32.34
N GLU A 38 -3.34 -21.20 -33.09
CA GLU A 38 -2.66 -22.45 -33.41
C GLU A 38 -2.00 -23.05 -32.18
N LEU A 39 -1.31 -22.23 -31.39
CA LEU A 39 -0.73 -22.63 -30.11
C LEU A 39 -1.81 -23.05 -29.12
N SER A 40 -2.91 -22.32 -29.04
CA SER A 40 -4.07 -22.64 -28.19
C SER A 40 -4.63 -24.02 -28.50
N LYS A 41 -4.78 -24.37 -29.77
CA LYS A 41 -5.24 -25.71 -30.21
C LYS A 41 -4.27 -26.84 -29.90
N GLN A 42 -2.98 -26.56 -29.88
CA GLN A 42 -1.94 -27.54 -29.52
C GLN A 42 -1.86 -27.78 -28.01
N VAL A 43 -2.08 -26.72 -27.21
CA VAL A 43 -1.92 -26.74 -25.76
C VAL A 43 -3.16 -27.22 -25.05
N PHE A 44 -4.33 -26.70 -25.43
CA PHE A 44 -5.58 -26.93 -24.72
C PHE A 44 -6.48 -27.98 -25.45
N THR A 45 -7.05 -28.86 -24.67
CA THR A 45 -8.07 -29.80 -25.16
C THR A 45 -9.39 -29.08 -25.43
N GLN A 46 -9.70 -28.08 -24.58
CA GLN A 46 -10.90 -27.27 -24.72
C GLN A 46 -10.64 -25.85 -24.23
N VAL A 47 -11.22 -24.88 -24.94
CA VAL A 47 -11.19 -23.44 -24.55
C VAL A 47 -12.62 -22.96 -24.42
N SER A 48 -12.89 -22.22 -23.35
CA SER A 48 -14.19 -21.59 -23.11
C SER A 48 -14.03 -20.18 -22.55
N TYR A 49 -15.05 -19.35 -22.79
CA TYR A 49 -15.05 -17.93 -22.39
C TYR A 49 -16.22 -17.67 -21.44
N HIS A 50 -15.92 -17.24 -20.22
CA HIS A 50 -16.90 -16.94 -19.18
C HIS A 50 -16.61 -15.60 -18.52
N ASN A 51 -17.66 -14.96 -18.01
CA ASN A 51 -17.48 -13.75 -17.20
C ASN A 51 -17.07 -14.16 -15.78
N LEU A 52 -15.77 -14.09 -15.48
CA LEU A 52 -15.18 -14.46 -14.20
C LEU A 52 -15.61 -13.54 -13.04
N MET A 53 -16.07 -12.31 -13.36
CA MET A 53 -16.67 -11.39 -12.37
C MET A 53 -18.04 -11.87 -11.84
N LYS A 54 -18.60 -12.94 -12.41
CA LYS A 54 -19.88 -13.53 -11.99
C LYS A 54 -19.68 -15.00 -11.59
N PRO A 55 -19.09 -15.28 -10.42
CA PRO A 55 -18.69 -16.62 -10.01
C PRO A 55 -19.84 -17.65 -10.08
N VAL A 56 -21.03 -17.26 -9.59
CA VAL A 56 -22.21 -18.15 -9.60
C VAL A 56 -22.65 -18.53 -11.02
N THR A 57 -22.57 -17.60 -11.97
CA THR A 57 -22.95 -17.87 -13.37
C THR A 57 -21.89 -18.74 -14.05
N CYS A 58 -20.63 -18.46 -13.78
CA CYS A 58 -19.51 -19.26 -14.25
C CYS A 58 -19.60 -20.69 -13.70
N LEU A 59 -19.79 -20.86 -12.39
CA LEU A 59 -19.94 -22.17 -11.74
C LEU A 59 -21.12 -23.00 -12.27
N LYS A 60 -22.21 -22.36 -12.68
CA LYS A 60 -23.33 -23.06 -13.31
C LYS A 60 -22.95 -23.71 -14.65
N SER A 61 -22.03 -23.11 -15.39
CA SER A 61 -21.51 -23.67 -16.64
C SER A 61 -20.56 -24.85 -16.39
N PHE A 62 -19.90 -24.90 -15.23
CA PHE A 62 -19.03 -26.02 -14.82
C PHE A 62 -19.79 -27.32 -14.50
N ARG A 63 -21.12 -27.31 -14.33
CA ARG A 63 -21.88 -28.53 -14.07
C ARG A 63 -21.76 -29.59 -15.19
N ASN A 64 -21.31 -29.17 -16.34
CA ASN A 64 -21.07 -30.05 -17.50
C ASN A 64 -19.62 -30.53 -17.58
N TYR A 65 -18.74 -30.10 -16.69
CA TYR A 65 -17.34 -30.50 -16.65
C TYR A 65 -17.09 -31.49 -15.51
N PRO A 66 -16.20 -32.48 -15.68
CA PRO A 66 -15.70 -33.27 -14.56
C PRO A 66 -14.94 -32.39 -13.58
N SER A 67 -14.92 -32.76 -12.31
CA SER A 67 -14.09 -32.09 -11.31
C SER A 67 -12.61 -32.22 -11.65
N MET A 68 -11.87 -31.13 -11.62
CA MET A 68 -10.48 -31.06 -12.07
C MET A 68 -9.51 -31.63 -11.05
N ASP A 69 -8.48 -32.36 -11.50
CA ASP A 69 -7.36 -32.80 -10.66
C ASP A 69 -6.49 -31.63 -10.19
N MET A 70 -6.28 -30.67 -11.10
CA MET A 70 -5.52 -29.45 -10.85
C MET A 70 -6.18 -28.26 -11.52
N VAL A 71 -6.23 -27.14 -10.83
CA VAL A 71 -6.63 -25.84 -11.37
C VAL A 71 -5.52 -24.85 -11.17
N VAL A 72 -5.07 -24.21 -12.25
CA VAL A 72 -4.11 -23.11 -12.21
C VAL A 72 -4.85 -21.81 -12.48
N ASN A 73 -4.93 -20.95 -11.46
CA ASN A 73 -5.58 -19.65 -11.57
C ASN A 73 -4.52 -18.57 -11.89
N CYS A 74 -4.57 -18.07 -13.13
CA CYS A 74 -3.72 -16.96 -13.60
C CYS A 74 -4.51 -15.66 -13.77
N ALA A 75 -5.74 -15.59 -13.27
CA ALA A 75 -6.62 -14.44 -13.45
C ALA A 75 -6.54 -13.51 -12.25
N ASP A 76 -6.12 -12.26 -12.48
CA ASP A 76 -6.19 -11.18 -11.49
C ASP A 76 -7.61 -10.60 -11.42
N ILE A 77 -8.60 -11.47 -11.17
CA ILE A 77 -10.02 -11.11 -11.14
C ILE A 77 -10.61 -11.55 -9.81
N PRO A 78 -11.12 -10.63 -8.98
CA PRO A 78 -11.76 -10.95 -7.70
C PRO A 78 -12.91 -11.95 -7.87
N GLY A 79 -12.92 -13.02 -7.06
CA GLY A 79 -13.90 -14.11 -7.13
C GLY A 79 -13.48 -15.30 -8.01
N SER A 80 -12.38 -15.17 -8.77
CA SER A 80 -11.81 -16.30 -9.53
C SER A 80 -11.29 -17.40 -8.61
N GLU A 81 -10.92 -17.08 -7.39
CA GLU A 81 -10.51 -18.00 -6.33
C GLU A 81 -11.63 -19.00 -6.00
N THR A 82 -12.84 -18.49 -5.81
CA THR A 82 -14.03 -19.33 -5.56
C THR A 82 -14.30 -20.29 -6.72
N ILE A 83 -14.17 -19.82 -7.95
CA ILE A 83 -14.33 -20.64 -9.15
C ILE A 83 -13.29 -21.77 -9.15
N SER A 84 -12.03 -21.43 -8.88
CA SER A 84 -10.90 -22.37 -8.89
C SER A 84 -11.09 -23.49 -7.87
N VAL A 85 -11.44 -23.16 -6.64
CA VAL A 85 -11.69 -24.12 -5.57
C VAL A 85 -12.90 -25.01 -5.89
N MET A 86 -14.00 -24.42 -6.38
CA MET A 86 -15.21 -25.17 -6.71
C MET A 86 -15.06 -26.13 -7.90
N ALA A 87 -14.19 -25.80 -8.85
CA ALA A 87 -13.88 -26.64 -10.00
C ALA A 87 -12.97 -27.83 -9.65
N THR A 88 -12.24 -27.77 -8.56
CA THR A 88 -11.27 -28.78 -8.13
C THR A 88 -11.95 -29.92 -7.37
N ARG A 89 -11.58 -31.17 -7.68
CA ARG A 89 -12.10 -32.36 -6.98
C ARG A 89 -11.46 -32.52 -5.60
N SER A 90 -12.06 -33.35 -4.74
CA SER A 90 -11.43 -33.73 -3.47
C SER A 90 -10.11 -34.48 -3.72
N GLY A 91 -9.06 -34.13 -3.00
CA GLY A 91 -7.69 -34.60 -3.20
C GLY A 91 -6.94 -33.89 -4.35
N GLY A 92 -7.60 -32.94 -5.05
CA GLY A 92 -6.99 -32.15 -6.11
C GLY A 92 -6.17 -30.96 -5.60
N THR A 93 -5.58 -30.21 -6.54
CA THR A 93 -4.69 -29.09 -6.23
C THR A 93 -5.15 -27.82 -6.95
N VAL A 94 -5.17 -26.69 -6.23
CA VAL A 94 -5.31 -25.33 -6.80
C VAL A 94 -3.99 -24.63 -6.69
N VAL A 95 -3.48 -24.11 -7.81
CA VAL A 95 -2.27 -23.30 -7.91
C VAL A 95 -2.68 -21.88 -8.26
N PHE A 96 -2.35 -20.91 -7.41
CA PHE A 96 -2.51 -19.51 -7.72
C PHE A 96 -1.21 -18.97 -8.33
N ALA A 97 -1.29 -18.58 -9.61
CA ALA A 97 -0.20 -18.06 -10.40
C ALA A 97 -0.49 -16.60 -10.83
N ASN A 98 -1.09 -15.82 -9.94
CA ASN A 98 -1.51 -14.44 -10.14
C ASN A 98 -1.10 -13.57 -8.96
N PHE A 99 -1.00 -12.26 -9.18
CA PHE A 99 -0.52 -11.30 -8.17
C PHE A 99 -1.59 -10.85 -7.17
N ILE A 100 -2.89 -11.07 -7.44
CA ILE A 100 -4.01 -10.52 -6.67
C ILE A 100 -4.96 -11.65 -6.21
N SER A 101 -4.43 -12.74 -5.68
CA SER A 101 -5.27 -13.79 -5.12
C SER A 101 -5.62 -13.53 -3.66
N ASN A 102 -6.91 -13.61 -3.33
CA ASN A 102 -7.36 -13.63 -1.96
C ASN A 102 -7.33 -15.08 -1.41
N TYR A 103 -6.19 -15.51 -0.91
CA TYR A 103 -6.00 -16.87 -0.36
C TYR A 103 -6.96 -17.20 0.78
N ASN A 104 -7.32 -16.21 1.59
CA ASN A 104 -8.30 -16.40 2.67
C ASN A 104 -9.66 -16.78 2.12
N MET A 105 -10.10 -16.17 1.01
CA MET A 105 -11.35 -16.53 0.35
C MET A 105 -11.30 -17.97 -0.17
N ALA A 106 -10.19 -18.38 -0.77
CA ALA A 106 -10.02 -19.77 -1.22
C ALA A 106 -10.09 -20.78 -0.07
N LEU A 107 -9.44 -20.46 1.08
CA LEU A 107 -9.50 -21.29 2.29
C LEU A 107 -10.92 -21.38 2.86
N TYR A 108 -11.63 -20.27 3.01
CA TYR A 108 -13.02 -20.26 3.49
C TYR A 108 -13.96 -21.05 2.60
N VAL A 109 -13.80 -20.96 1.27
CA VAL A 109 -14.61 -21.74 0.34
C VAL A 109 -14.29 -23.23 0.49
N THR A 110 -13.02 -23.60 0.65
CA THR A 110 -12.59 -24.99 0.85
C THR A 110 -13.19 -25.58 2.13
N GLU A 111 -13.16 -24.85 3.23
CA GLU A 111 -13.81 -25.23 4.49
C GLU A 111 -15.33 -25.37 4.34
N ALA A 112 -15.98 -24.39 3.69
CA ALA A 112 -17.43 -24.39 3.50
C ALA A 112 -17.94 -25.56 2.65
N ILE A 113 -17.16 -26.06 1.69
CA ILE A 113 -17.54 -27.20 0.85
C ILE A 113 -17.08 -28.55 1.41
N SER A 114 -16.36 -28.56 2.52
CA SER A 114 -15.83 -29.78 3.19
C SER A 114 -15.07 -30.70 2.22
N ARG A 115 -14.23 -30.14 1.35
CA ARG A 115 -13.37 -30.89 0.42
C ARG A 115 -11.92 -30.79 0.88
N ASP A 116 -11.21 -31.88 0.76
CA ASP A 116 -9.75 -31.92 0.95
C ASP A 116 -9.08 -31.45 -0.34
N ILE A 117 -8.69 -30.16 -0.40
CA ILE A 117 -8.06 -29.54 -1.57
C ILE A 117 -6.73 -28.94 -1.14
N ARG A 118 -5.67 -29.26 -1.87
CA ARG A 118 -4.36 -28.65 -1.66
C ARG A 118 -4.32 -27.30 -2.36
N ILE A 119 -4.02 -26.24 -1.60
CA ILE A 119 -3.85 -24.89 -2.12
C ILE A 119 -2.38 -24.52 -2.06
N THR A 120 -1.82 -24.04 -3.16
CA THR A 120 -0.43 -23.56 -3.24
C THR A 120 -0.36 -22.31 -4.11
N SER A 121 0.68 -21.49 -3.91
CA SER A 121 1.02 -20.39 -4.78
C SER A 121 2.22 -20.75 -5.66
N ALA A 122 2.31 -20.13 -6.83
CA ALA A 122 3.47 -20.23 -7.71
C ALA A 122 4.59 -19.24 -7.33
N GLU A 123 4.60 -18.78 -6.07
CA GLU A 123 5.64 -17.92 -5.53
C GLU A 123 6.83 -18.79 -5.09
N GLY A 124 7.94 -18.63 -5.75
CA GLY A 124 9.21 -19.27 -5.40
C GLY A 124 10.11 -19.42 -6.61
N TYR A 125 11.23 -18.71 -6.61
CA TYR A 125 12.30 -18.87 -7.57
C TYR A 125 13.19 -20.03 -7.12
N LEU A 126 13.33 -21.07 -7.94
CA LEU A 126 14.35 -22.11 -7.73
C LEU A 126 15.46 -21.90 -8.77
N GLU A 127 16.73 -22.02 -8.36
CA GLU A 127 17.91 -21.80 -9.22
C GLU A 127 17.92 -22.63 -10.53
N GLU A 128 17.13 -23.71 -10.58
CA GLU A 128 17.03 -24.60 -11.76
C GLU A 128 15.97 -24.15 -12.78
N TYR A 129 15.24 -23.06 -12.56
CA TYR A 129 14.17 -22.60 -13.46
C TYR A 129 14.68 -21.94 -14.75
N ASP A 130 15.88 -21.41 -14.78
CA ASP A 130 16.40 -20.65 -15.93
C ASP A 130 16.46 -21.48 -17.22
N GLU A 131 16.86 -22.77 -17.15
CA GLU A 131 16.88 -23.67 -18.30
C GLU A 131 15.47 -24.06 -18.75
N TYR A 132 14.57 -24.34 -17.79
CA TYR A 132 13.20 -24.73 -18.07
C TYR A 132 12.38 -23.57 -18.66
N ASP A 133 12.53 -22.36 -18.11
CA ASP A 133 11.88 -21.16 -18.61
C ASP A 133 12.38 -20.79 -20.01
N PHE A 134 13.66 -21.00 -20.30
CA PHE A 134 14.23 -20.78 -21.62
C PHE A 134 13.64 -21.71 -22.67
N ASP A 135 13.43 -22.97 -22.36
CA ASP A 135 12.83 -23.95 -23.27
C ASP A 135 11.35 -23.65 -23.53
N ILE A 136 10.60 -23.20 -22.51
CA ILE A 136 9.22 -22.74 -22.67
C ILE A 136 9.17 -21.53 -23.59
N VAL A 137 10.00 -20.50 -23.33
CA VAL A 137 10.05 -19.29 -24.14
C VAL A 137 10.43 -19.61 -25.59
N LYS A 138 11.42 -20.50 -25.80
CA LYS A 138 11.83 -20.96 -27.12
C LYS A 138 10.72 -21.69 -27.86
N GLY A 139 9.94 -22.52 -27.15
CA GLY A 139 8.80 -23.24 -27.73
C GLY A 139 7.64 -22.32 -28.12
N ILE A 140 7.43 -21.23 -27.40
CA ILE A 140 6.32 -20.28 -27.61
C ILE A 140 6.71 -19.14 -28.58
N ALA A 141 8.00 -18.76 -28.64
CA ALA A 141 8.49 -17.63 -29.42
C ALA A 141 8.01 -17.58 -30.88
N PRO A 142 8.01 -18.69 -31.67
CA PRO A 142 7.54 -18.67 -33.04
C PRO A 142 6.09 -18.23 -33.21
N TYR A 143 5.21 -18.58 -32.23
CA TYR A 143 3.77 -18.28 -32.27
C TYR A 143 3.45 -16.85 -31.83
N VAL A 144 4.28 -16.27 -30.96
CA VAL A 144 4.07 -14.91 -30.43
C VAL A 144 4.64 -13.84 -31.34
N GLN A 145 5.70 -14.15 -32.11
CA GLN A 145 6.40 -13.20 -32.98
C GLN A 145 5.50 -12.59 -34.05
N ASP A 146 4.63 -13.39 -34.67
CA ASP A 146 3.67 -12.94 -35.69
C ASP A 146 2.57 -12.04 -35.10
N SER A 147 2.14 -12.28 -33.87
CA SER A 147 1.13 -11.46 -33.21
C SER A 147 1.69 -10.10 -32.77
N LEU A 148 2.96 -10.01 -32.41
CA LEU A 148 3.65 -8.73 -32.10
C LEU A 148 3.83 -7.86 -33.33
N VAL A 149 4.13 -8.46 -34.50
CA VAL A 149 4.26 -7.75 -35.78
C VAL A 149 2.91 -7.23 -36.26
N SER A 150 1.85 -8.01 -36.14
CA SER A 150 0.48 -7.59 -36.48
C SER A 150 -0.04 -6.47 -35.59
N ARG A 151 0.31 -6.45 -34.29
CA ARG A 151 0.00 -5.34 -33.38
C ARG A 151 0.67 -4.02 -33.78
N LYS A 152 1.94 -4.04 -34.25
CA LYS A 152 2.62 -2.84 -34.72
C LYS A 152 1.96 -2.22 -35.97
N ARG A 153 1.37 -3.02 -36.84
CA ARG A 153 0.66 -2.54 -38.04
C ARG A 153 -0.74 -2.00 -37.77
N ARG A 154 -1.42 -2.45 -36.69
CA ARG A 154 -2.78 -2.00 -36.31
C ARG A 154 -2.82 -0.78 -35.38
N LYS A 155 -1.69 -0.33 -34.82
CA LYS A 155 -1.63 0.85 -33.94
C LYS A 155 -2.02 2.18 -34.59
N GLY A 156 -2.24 2.23 -35.92
CA GLY A 156 -2.61 3.45 -36.65
C GLY A 156 -4.12 3.75 -36.75
N SER A 157 -5.05 2.81 -36.44
CA SER A 157 -6.47 3.06 -36.67
C SER A 157 -7.47 2.53 -35.60
N ARG A 158 -6.99 1.87 -34.53
CA ARG A 158 -7.85 1.29 -33.48
C ARG A 158 -7.54 1.78 -32.05
N SER A 159 -6.81 2.89 -31.93
CA SER A 159 -6.38 3.38 -30.61
C SER A 159 -7.55 3.88 -29.73
N GLU A 160 -8.64 4.34 -30.33
CA GLU A 160 -9.75 4.95 -29.57
C GLU A 160 -10.76 3.91 -29.06
N THR A 161 -11.07 2.89 -29.84
CA THR A 161 -12.05 1.85 -29.43
C THR A 161 -11.48 0.83 -28.46
N ALA A 162 -10.20 0.46 -28.63
CA ALA A 162 -9.48 -0.41 -27.68
C ALA A 162 -9.18 0.33 -26.37
N LYS A 163 -8.91 1.64 -26.44
CA LYS A 163 -8.75 2.50 -25.27
C LYS A 163 -10.07 2.66 -24.52
N ALA A 164 -11.18 2.86 -25.21
CA ALA A 164 -12.50 2.95 -24.58
C ALA A 164 -12.95 1.61 -23.95
N ALA A 165 -12.65 0.46 -24.56
CA ALA A 165 -12.92 -0.86 -23.97
C ALA A 165 -11.96 -1.17 -22.82
N PHE A 166 -10.70 -0.78 -22.92
CA PHE A 166 -9.70 -0.89 -21.84
C PHE A 166 -10.00 0.06 -20.68
N ASP A 167 -10.45 1.29 -20.98
CA ASP A 167 -10.87 2.30 -20.00
C ASP A 167 -12.20 1.93 -19.31
N GLN A 168 -13.03 1.10 -19.93
CA GLN A 168 -14.28 0.60 -19.35
C GLN A 168 -14.06 -0.57 -18.38
N TYR A 169 -12.90 -1.26 -18.47
CA TYR A 169 -12.54 -2.41 -17.62
C TYR A 169 -11.40 -2.15 -16.63
N ASN A 170 -10.54 -1.17 -16.90
CA ASN A 170 -9.62 -0.61 -15.91
C ASN A 170 -10.35 0.40 -15.02
N HIS A 171 -11.37 -0.06 -14.28
CA HIS A 171 -11.90 0.70 -13.14
C HIS A 171 -10.95 0.71 -11.93
N TYR A 172 -9.83 0.04 -12.02
CA TYR A 172 -8.63 0.35 -11.26
C TYR A 172 -7.74 1.20 -12.17
N ASP A 173 -7.96 2.50 -12.12
CA ASP A 173 -7.04 3.46 -12.73
C ASP A 173 -5.68 3.23 -12.06
N ILE A 174 -4.75 2.55 -12.76
CA ILE A 174 -3.38 2.30 -12.28
C ILE A 174 -2.69 3.63 -11.95
N SER A 175 -3.13 4.74 -12.56
CA SER A 175 -2.71 6.10 -12.19
C SER A 175 -3.06 6.46 -10.73
N VAL A 176 -3.99 5.75 -10.11
CA VAL A 176 -4.40 5.95 -8.70
C VAL A 176 -3.46 5.23 -7.74
N ALA A 177 -2.83 4.14 -8.17
CA ALA A 177 -1.83 3.41 -7.38
C ALA A 177 -0.45 4.10 -7.39
N GLU A 178 -0.18 5.01 -8.34
CA GLU A 178 1.11 5.74 -8.39
C GLU A 178 1.36 6.59 -7.14
N ASP A 179 0.29 6.99 -6.42
CA ASP A 179 0.40 7.80 -5.20
C ASP A 179 0.43 6.98 -3.90
N LEU A 180 0.02 5.69 -3.91
CA LEU A 180 -0.06 4.84 -2.73
C LEU A 180 0.73 3.55 -2.95
N ILE A 181 1.83 3.42 -2.22
CA ILE A 181 2.61 2.18 -2.20
C ILE A 181 1.99 1.25 -1.16
N ALA A 182 1.53 0.08 -1.62
CA ALA A 182 0.91 -0.95 -0.81
C ALA A 182 1.40 -2.32 -1.30
N VAL A 183 2.26 -2.96 -0.53
CA VAL A 183 2.78 -4.32 -0.77
C VAL A 183 2.34 -5.26 0.35
N SER A 184 2.25 -4.73 1.57
CA SER A 184 1.80 -5.49 2.74
C SER A 184 0.33 -5.91 2.63
N GLY A 185 0.02 -7.12 3.09
CA GLY A 185 -1.36 -7.62 3.09
C GLY A 185 -2.34 -6.72 3.83
N LYS A 186 -1.90 -6.06 4.92
CA LYS A 186 -2.71 -5.09 5.67
C LYS A 186 -3.08 -3.88 4.81
N MET A 187 -2.13 -3.32 4.06
CA MET A 187 -2.39 -2.14 3.25
C MET A 187 -3.19 -2.48 1.98
N LEU A 188 -3.02 -3.67 1.43
CA LEU A 188 -3.86 -4.18 0.34
C LEU A 188 -5.32 -4.31 0.77
N SER A 189 -5.61 -4.81 1.99
CA SER A 189 -6.99 -4.83 2.53
C SER A 189 -7.58 -3.42 2.65
N VAL A 190 -6.79 -2.45 3.11
CA VAL A 190 -7.22 -1.04 3.16
C VAL A 190 -7.53 -0.50 1.76
N LEU A 191 -6.72 -0.87 0.76
CA LEU A 191 -6.98 -0.46 -0.63
C LEU A 191 -8.30 -1.04 -1.16
N ASP A 192 -8.63 -2.30 -0.84
CA ASP A 192 -9.91 -2.91 -1.19
C ASP A 192 -11.11 -2.18 -0.55
N GLU A 193 -10.98 -1.79 0.72
CA GLU A 193 -11.99 -0.98 1.41
C GLU A 193 -12.17 0.39 0.74
N ILE A 194 -11.06 1.07 0.41
CA ILE A 194 -11.06 2.34 -0.30
C ILE A 194 -11.81 2.22 -1.64
N MET A 195 -11.47 1.21 -2.44
CA MET A 195 -12.08 0.99 -3.74
C MET A 195 -13.57 0.64 -3.63
N SER A 196 -13.94 -0.11 -2.61
CA SER A 196 -15.35 -0.44 -2.35
C SER A 196 -16.15 0.80 -1.99
N VAL A 197 -15.69 1.62 -1.03
CA VAL A 197 -16.43 2.79 -0.55
C VAL A 197 -16.46 3.95 -1.55
N SER A 198 -15.46 4.02 -2.44
CA SER A 198 -15.36 5.10 -3.43
C SER A 198 -16.60 5.19 -4.34
N ARG A 199 -17.25 4.05 -4.60
CA ARG A 199 -18.43 3.93 -5.46
C ARG A 199 -19.72 4.44 -4.82
N TYR A 200 -19.74 4.61 -3.50
CA TYR A 200 -20.92 4.98 -2.74
C TYR A 200 -20.81 6.42 -2.24
N ASP A 201 -21.93 7.12 -2.23
CA ASP A 201 -22.02 8.50 -1.73
C ASP A 201 -22.35 8.50 -0.22
N CYS A 202 -21.45 7.91 0.59
CA CYS A 202 -21.56 7.85 2.03
C CYS A 202 -20.37 8.52 2.71
N ASN A 203 -20.55 8.90 3.97
CA ASN A 203 -19.48 9.46 4.78
C ASN A 203 -18.43 8.39 5.11
N VAL A 204 -17.17 8.81 5.13
CA VAL A 204 -16.02 7.94 5.44
C VAL A 204 -15.25 8.54 6.61
N LEU A 205 -14.91 7.70 7.59
CA LEU A 205 -14.03 8.06 8.70
C LEU A 205 -12.71 7.30 8.57
N ILE A 206 -11.62 8.03 8.32
CA ILE A 206 -10.28 7.47 8.19
C ILE A 206 -9.56 7.65 9.53
N THR A 207 -9.20 6.55 10.17
CA THR A 207 -8.44 6.54 11.43
C THR A 207 -7.03 6.02 11.21
N GLY A 208 -6.11 6.41 12.07
CA GLY A 208 -4.74 5.96 12.06
C GLY A 208 -3.79 7.03 12.60
N GLU A 209 -2.58 6.63 12.95
CA GLU A 209 -1.56 7.50 13.52
C GLU A 209 -1.19 8.68 12.62
N THR A 210 -0.50 9.66 13.21
CA THR A 210 0.03 10.78 12.44
C THR A 210 1.08 10.31 11.44
N GLY A 211 1.01 10.80 10.19
CA GLY A 211 2.00 10.47 9.16
C GLY A 211 1.79 9.14 8.42
N VAL A 212 0.72 8.37 8.68
CA VAL A 212 0.43 7.08 7.98
C VAL A 212 -0.06 7.25 6.54
N GLY A 213 -0.50 8.46 6.15
CA GLY A 213 -0.98 8.76 4.79
C GLY A 213 -2.50 8.89 4.65
N LYS A 214 -3.23 9.26 5.71
CA LYS A 214 -4.71 9.45 5.69
C LYS A 214 -5.18 10.37 4.55
N GLU A 215 -4.45 11.45 4.27
CA GLU A 215 -4.77 12.37 3.17
C GLU A 215 -4.65 11.69 1.80
N LYS A 216 -3.66 10.79 1.60
CA LYS A 216 -3.54 10.03 0.35
C LYS A 216 -4.74 9.11 0.16
N VAL A 217 -5.20 8.45 1.22
CA VAL A 217 -6.43 7.64 1.21
C VAL A 217 -7.63 8.48 0.76
N ALA A 218 -7.82 9.67 1.33
CA ALA A 218 -8.91 10.57 0.93
C ALA A 218 -8.80 11.00 -0.54
N ASN A 219 -7.59 11.26 -1.06
CA ASN A 219 -7.35 11.57 -2.47
C ASN A 219 -7.79 10.41 -3.39
N ILE A 220 -7.47 9.17 -3.00
CA ILE A 220 -7.84 7.99 -3.78
C ILE A 220 -9.35 7.80 -3.80
N ILE A 221 -10.02 7.95 -2.64
CA ILE A 221 -11.48 7.90 -2.56
C ILE A 221 -12.11 8.93 -3.51
N GLN A 222 -11.61 10.17 -3.51
CA GLN A 222 -12.11 11.23 -4.37
C GLN A 222 -11.92 10.89 -5.85
N LYS A 223 -10.70 10.51 -6.25
CA LYS A 223 -10.36 10.17 -7.65
C LYS A 223 -11.23 9.03 -8.21
N ASN A 224 -11.69 8.10 -7.37
CA ASN A 224 -12.50 6.93 -7.76
C ASN A 224 -14.00 7.09 -7.48
N SER A 225 -14.43 8.27 -7.00
CA SER A 225 -15.83 8.51 -6.67
C SER A 225 -16.62 9.01 -7.89
N SER A 226 -17.95 8.95 -7.78
CA SER A 226 -18.87 9.60 -8.74
C SER A 226 -18.67 11.13 -8.83
N ARG A 227 -18.05 11.72 -7.78
CA ARG A 227 -17.78 13.16 -7.67
C ARG A 227 -16.33 13.53 -8.05
N LYS A 228 -15.60 12.67 -8.77
CA LYS A 228 -14.18 12.88 -9.12
C LYS A 228 -13.87 14.15 -9.89
N MET A 229 -14.84 14.67 -10.65
CA MET A 229 -14.73 15.92 -11.44
C MET A 229 -15.31 17.12 -10.70
N GLN A 230 -15.83 16.94 -9.49
CA GLN A 230 -16.44 17.99 -8.68
C GLN A 230 -15.42 18.62 -7.71
N PRO A 231 -15.73 19.75 -7.08
CA PRO A 231 -14.82 20.38 -6.11
C PRO A 231 -14.39 19.41 -5.02
N PHE A 232 -13.09 19.42 -4.70
CA PHE A 232 -12.52 18.68 -3.57
C PHE A 232 -11.84 19.66 -2.63
N VAL A 233 -12.53 20.01 -1.54
CA VAL A 233 -12.07 20.98 -0.55
C VAL A 233 -11.43 20.23 0.61
N LYS A 234 -10.15 20.52 0.87
CA LYS A 234 -9.37 19.91 1.96
C LYS A 234 -9.18 20.92 3.08
N ILE A 235 -9.50 20.52 4.29
CA ILE A 235 -9.44 21.35 5.49
C ILE A 235 -8.72 20.58 6.58
N ASN A 236 -7.65 21.16 7.10
CA ASN A 236 -7.05 20.68 8.34
C ASN A 236 -7.66 21.47 9.51
N CYS A 237 -8.48 20.80 10.31
CA CYS A 237 -9.22 21.43 11.41
C CYS A 237 -8.28 22.00 12.49
N ALA A 238 -7.13 21.34 12.73
CA ALA A 238 -6.16 21.82 13.70
C ALA A 238 -5.44 23.11 13.27
N SER A 239 -5.43 23.45 11.98
CA SER A 239 -4.76 24.64 11.45
C SER A 239 -5.58 25.92 11.55
N ILE A 240 -6.89 25.81 11.82
CA ILE A 240 -7.80 26.94 11.86
C ILE A 240 -7.98 27.41 13.30
N PRO A 241 -7.71 28.69 13.65
CA PRO A 241 -7.99 29.21 14.97
C PRO A 241 -9.47 29.01 15.34
N PRO A 242 -9.79 28.57 16.58
CA PRO A 242 -11.16 28.25 17.00
C PRO A 242 -12.16 29.39 16.76
N ASN A 243 -11.77 30.61 16.99
CA ASN A 243 -12.60 31.81 16.78
C ASN A 243 -12.91 32.14 15.31
N LEU A 244 -12.15 31.54 14.37
CA LEU A 244 -12.37 31.73 12.93
C LEU A 244 -13.08 30.54 12.28
N MET A 245 -13.08 29.36 12.94
CA MET A 245 -13.63 28.12 12.36
C MET A 245 -15.04 28.31 11.82
N GLU A 246 -15.93 28.92 12.61
CA GLU A 246 -17.30 29.11 12.21
C GLU A 246 -17.42 29.90 10.91
N SER A 247 -16.70 31.04 10.80
CA SER A 247 -16.71 31.89 9.62
C SER A 247 -16.04 31.24 8.42
N GLU A 248 -15.02 30.39 8.61
CA GLU A 248 -14.36 29.66 7.52
C GLU A 248 -15.23 28.50 7.00
N PHE A 249 -15.86 27.73 7.88
CA PHE A 249 -16.70 26.61 7.49
C PHE A 249 -18.00 27.04 6.83
N PHE A 250 -18.71 27.99 7.46
CA PHE A 250 -20.10 28.32 7.09
C PHE A 250 -20.23 29.70 6.40
N GLY A 251 -19.14 30.48 6.34
CA GLY A 251 -19.18 31.81 5.79
C GLY A 251 -19.87 32.82 6.70
N TYR A 252 -19.91 34.08 6.28
CA TYR A 252 -20.57 35.17 7.05
C TYR A 252 -21.28 36.16 6.13
N GLU A 253 -22.35 36.76 6.63
CA GLU A 253 -23.06 37.83 5.99
C GLU A 253 -22.37 39.17 6.21
N LYS A 254 -22.69 40.14 5.36
CA LYS A 254 -22.23 41.53 5.49
C LYS A 254 -22.52 42.07 6.89
N GLY A 255 -21.45 42.54 7.59
CA GLY A 255 -21.59 43.17 8.91
C GLY A 255 -21.79 42.17 10.06
N ALA A 256 -21.53 40.91 9.88
CA ALA A 256 -21.69 39.87 10.89
C ALA A 256 -20.86 40.12 12.17
N PHE A 257 -19.71 40.75 12.03
CA PHE A 257 -18.83 41.16 13.16
C PHE A 257 -17.95 42.36 12.77
N THR A 258 -17.31 42.97 13.77
CA THR A 258 -16.38 44.10 13.54
C THR A 258 -15.16 43.65 12.76
N GLY A 259 -14.99 44.20 11.55
CA GLY A 259 -13.93 43.78 10.60
C GLY A 259 -14.39 42.80 9.53
N ALA A 260 -15.67 42.40 9.49
CA ALA A 260 -16.23 41.59 8.41
C ALA A 260 -16.19 42.38 7.08
N ASP A 261 -15.88 41.67 5.96
CA ASP A 261 -15.91 42.26 4.62
C ASP A 261 -17.33 42.78 4.30
N THR A 262 -17.36 43.92 3.60
CA THR A 262 -18.61 44.56 3.20
C THR A 262 -19.44 43.72 2.24
N LYS A 263 -18.88 42.71 1.60
CA LYS A 263 -19.55 41.77 0.69
C LYS A 263 -19.96 40.44 1.34
N GLY A 264 -19.53 40.18 2.59
CA GLY A 264 -19.59 38.85 3.18
C GLY A 264 -18.54 37.89 2.60
N LYS A 265 -18.52 36.64 3.09
CA LYS A 265 -17.59 35.59 2.62
C LYS A 265 -18.31 34.25 2.55
N GLN A 266 -18.09 33.53 1.47
CA GLN A 266 -18.53 32.13 1.33
C GLN A 266 -17.70 31.22 2.25
N GLY A 267 -18.36 30.23 2.85
CA GLY A 267 -17.71 29.20 3.64
C GLY A 267 -17.28 27.99 2.81
N TYR A 268 -16.49 27.12 3.42
CA TYR A 268 -15.97 25.91 2.76
C TYR A 268 -17.10 24.98 2.25
N PHE A 269 -18.23 24.90 2.95
CA PHE A 269 -19.37 24.10 2.49
C PHE A 269 -20.02 24.64 1.23
N GLU A 270 -20.00 25.94 1.02
CA GLU A 270 -20.47 26.55 -0.23
C GLU A 270 -19.49 26.30 -1.37
N VAL A 271 -18.19 26.39 -1.10
CA VAL A 271 -17.13 26.12 -2.09
C VAL A 271 -17.13 24.65 -2.51
N ALA A 272 -17.48 23.74 -1.59
CA ALA A 272 -17.53 22.31 -1.84
C ALA A 272 -18.85 21.82 -2.46
N GLU A 273 -19.79 22.72 -2.76
CA GLU A 273 -21.14 22.35 -3.26
C GLU A 273 -21.09 21.36 -4.44
N GLY A 274 -21.86 20.28 -4.33
CA GLY A 274 -21.87 19.19 -5.32
C GLY A 274 -20.66 18.26 -5.26
N GLY A 275 -19.64 18.61 -4.47
CA GLY A 275 -18.34 17.94 -4.41
C GLY A 275 -18.10 17.12 -3.14
N ILE A 276 -16.84 17.12 -2.71
CA ILE A 276 -16.35 16.41 -1.53
C ILE A 276 -15.62 17.39 -0.62
N ILE A 277 -15.87 17.29 0.68
CA ILE A 277 -15.08 17.96 1.71
C ILE A 277 -14.28 16.93 2.48
N PHE A 278 -12.98 17.17 2.59
CA PHE A 278 -12.08 16.37 3.41
C PHE A 278 -11.72 17.15 4.67
N LEU A 279 -12.12 16.61 5.83
CA LEU A 279 -11.87 17.18 7.15
C LEU A 279 -10.75 16.38 7.82
N ASP A 280 -9.54 16.90 7.76
CA ASP A 280 -8.40 16.30 8.48
C ASP A 280 -8.39 16.77 9.93
N GLU A 281 -8.00 15.87 10.84
CA GLU A 281 -7.99 16.07 12.31
C GLU A 281 -9.36 16.53 12.84
N VAL A 282 -10.45 15.81 12.45
CA VAL A 282 -11.83 16.16 12.84
C VAL A 282 -12.07 16.12 14.36
N GLY A 283 -11.25 15.35 15.09
CA GLY A 283 -11.26 15.32 16.57
C GLY A 283 -10.85 16.61 17.25
N GLU A 284 -10.33 17.61 16.50
CA GLU A 284 -9.96 18.93 17.02
C GLU A 284 -11.10 19.94 16.95
N LEU A 285 -12.25 19.58 16.37
CA LEU A 285 -13.39 20.50 16.23
C LEU A 285 -14.00 20.87 17.60
N PRO A 286 -14.24 22.15 17.90
CA PRO A 286 -15.00 22.58 19.07
C PRO A 286 -16.46 22.10 19.03
N LEU A 287 -17.08 21.94 20.20
CA LEU A 287 -18.45 21.40 20.34
C LEU A 287 -19.53 22.21 19.59
N ASP A 288 -19.37 23.51 19.50
CA ASP A 288 -20.28 24.40 18.76
C ASP A 288 -20.20 24.16 17.24
N ILE A 289 -19.02 23.97 16.71
CA ILE A 289 -18.78 23.60 15.32
C ILE A 289 -19.30 22.20 15.02
N GLN A 290 -19.06 21.24 15.94
CA GLN A 290 -19.61 19.88 15.82
C GLN A 290 -21.15 19.90 15.71
N ALA A 291 -21.83 20.76 16.48
CA ALA A 291 -23.30 20.88 16.41
C ALA A 291 -23.79 21.39 15.06
N LYS A 292 -23.06 22.34 14.44
CA LYS A 292 -23.39 22.87 13.11
C LYS A 292 -23.06 21.89 12.00
N LEU A 293 -21.90 21.19 12.10
CA LEU A 293 -21.53 20.13 11.18
C LEU A 293 -22.57 19.01 11.14
N LEU A 294 -23.12 18.65 12.33
CA LEU A 294 -24.18 17.66 12.40
C LEU A 294 -25.42 18.05 11.59
N ARG A 295 -25.83 19.33 11.63
CA ARG A 295 -26.96 19.84 10.80
C ARG A 295 -26.67 19.72 9.31
N VAL A 296 -25.46 20.08 8.90
CA VAL A 296 -25.04 19.91 7.48
C VAL A 296 -25.18 18.46 7.04
N ILE A 297 -24.73 17.52 7.88
CA ILE A 297 -24.76 16.08 7.56
C ILE A 297 -26.21 15.54 7.54
N GLN A 298 -27.07 16.01 8.45
CA GLN A 298 -28.43 15.50 8.60
C GLN A 298 -29.44 16.15 7.65
N ASP A 299 -29.39 17.47 7.60
CA ASP A 299 -30.43 18.27 6.95
C ASP A 299 -29.98 18.79 5.57
N GLY A 300 -28.67 18.70 5.26
CA GLY A 300 -28.09 19.27 4.04
C GLY A 300 -28.17 20.79 3.98
N GLU A 301 -28.21 21.45 5.15
CA GLU A 301 -28.28 22.91 5.22
C GLU A 301 -27.55 23.50 6.44
N PHE A 302 -27.18 24.77 6.32
CA PHE A 302 -26.55 25.53 7.39
C PHE A 302 -26.91 27.01 7.29
N MET A 303 -26.50 27.81 8.29
CA MET A 303 -26.66 29.26 8.29
C MET A 303 -25.29 29.93 8.30
N ARG A 304 -25.11 30.99 7.52
CA ARG A 304 -23.94 31.87 7.63
C ARG A 304 -23.92 32.60 8.96
N VAL A 305 -22.72 32.97 9.42
CA VAL A 305 -22.57 33.79 10.62
C VAL A 305 -23.27 35.13 10.42
N GLY A 306 -24.14 35.52 11.35
CA GLY A 306 -24.97 36.70 11.23
C GLY A 306 -26.13 36.61 10.25
N GLY A 307 -26.29 35.48 9.56
CA GLY A 307 -27.40 35.24 8.60
C GLY A 307 -28.59 34.59 9.27
N THR A 308 -29.78 34.77 8.63
CA THR A 308 -31.04 34.15 9.07
C THR A 308 -31.64 33.21 8.01
N LYS A 309 -31.02 33.15 6.84
CA LYS A 309 -31.47 32.31 5.75
C LYS A 309 -30.67 31.01 5.71
N PRO A 310 -31.33 29.83 5.63
CA PRO A 310 -30.62 28.57 5.43
C PRO A 310 -30.02 28.51 4.02
N VAL A 311 -28.78 28.02 3.95
CA VAL A 311 -28.07 27.69 2.73
C VAL A 311 -28.06 26.16 2.59
N LYS A 312 -28.60 25.65 1.49
CA LYS A 312 -28.62 24.22 1.18
C LYS A 312 -27.27 23.80 0.59
N THR A 313 -26.84 22.60 0.93
CA THR A 313 -25.59 22.03 0.39
C THR A 313 -25.71 20.53 0.22
N ASN A 314 -25.09 20.03 -0.84
CA ASN A 314 -24.99 18.60 -1.16
C ASN A 314 -23.51 18.21 -1.25
N VAL A 315 -22.89 17.96 -0.10
CA VAL A 315 -21.46 17.65 0.00
C VAL A 315 -21.26 16.27 0.61
N ARG A 316 -20.44 15.43 -0.02
CA ARG A 316 -19.96 14.19 0.59
C ARG A 316 -18.83 14.51 1.57
N ILE A 317 -18.86 13.91 2.77
CA ILE A 317 -17.85 14.17 3.79
C ILE A 317 -16.92 12.96 3.92
N ILE A 318 -15.61 13.23 3.85
CA ILE A 318 -14.54 12.33 4.22
C ILE A 318 -13.83 12.98 5.41
N SER A 319 -13.75 12.30 6.53
CA SER A 319 -13.09 12.80 7.75
C SER A 319 -11.91 11.93 8.12
N ALA A 320 -10.88 12.54 8.70
CA ALA A 320 -9.70 11.83 9.19
C ALA A 320 -9.34 12.30 10.60
N THR A 321 -8.77 11.39 11.40
CA THR A 321 -8.26 11.71 12.73
C THR A 321 -7.22 10.68 13.18
N ASN A 322 -6.31 11.12 14.04
CA ASN A 322 -5.39 10.26 14.80
C ASN A 322 -5.88 10.00 16.23
N ARG A 323 -6.98 10.66 16.65
CA ARG A 323 -7.56 10.52 17.99
C ARG A 323 -8.60 9.41 18.05
N ASP A 324 -8.72 8.79 19.22
CA ASP A 324 -9.84 7.90 19.53
C ASP A 324 -11.11 8.73 19.79
N LEU A 325 -11.98 8.79 18.78
CA LEU A 325 -13.25 9.53 18.90
C LEU A 325 -14.23 8.87 19.89
N GLU A 326 -14.16 7.55 20.10
CA GLU A 326 -14.99 6.88 21.09
C GLU A 326 -14.62 7.32 22.51
N GLU A 327 -13.32 7.46 22.78
CA GLU A 327 -12.84 7.99 24.06
C GLU A 327 -13.26 9.45 24.23
N GLN A 328 -13.09 10.29 23.21
CA GLN A 328 -13.55 11.68 23.21
C GLN A 328 -15.07 11.81 23.43
N VAL A 329 -15.87 10.86 22.96
CA VAL A 329 -17.32 10.82 23.25
C VAL A 329 -17.59 10.52 24.72
N LYS A 330 -16.82 9.61 25.36
CA LYS A 330 -16.93 9.33 26.80
C LYS A 330 -16.52 10.55 27.64
N GLU A 331 -15.49 11.25 27.22
CA GLU A 331 -15.01 12.49 27.84
C GLU A 331 -15.92 13.71 27.57
N LYS A 332 -16.92 13.56 26.71
CA LYS A 332 -17.86 14.63 26.30
C LYS A 332 -17.20 15.79 25.54
N VAL A 333 -16.04 15.59 24.96
CA VAL A 333 -15.38 16.57 24.08
C VAL A 333 -15.73 16.36 22.61
N PHE A 334 -16.29 15.20 22.29
CA PHE A 334 -16.88 14.94 20.97
C PHE A 334 -18.33 14.47 21.12
N ARG A 335 -19.23 14.94 20.25
CA ARG A 335 -20.64 14.61 20.29
C ARG A 335 -20.88 13.20 19.75
N ARG A 336 -21.64 12.41 20.50
CA ARG A 336 -21.98 11.02 20.13
C ARG A 336 -22.80 10.95 18.83
N ASP A 337 -23.75 11.88 18.65
CA ASP A 337 -24.60 11.94 17.45
C ASP A 337 -23.79 12.23 16.18
N LEU A 338 -22.83 13.14 16.25
CA LEU A 338 -21.91 13.44 15.14
C LEU A 338 -21.01 12.24 14.84
N TYR A 339 -20.46 11.59 15.87
CA TYR A 339 -19.61 10.41 15.70
C TYR A 339 -20.31 9.34 14.83
N TYR A 340 -21.54 8.95 15.13
CA TYR A 340 -22.25 7.96 14.35
C TYR A 340 -22.60 8.42 12.92
N ARG A 341 -22.70 9.70 12.68
CA ARG A 341 -22.94 10.25 11.34
C ARG A 341 -21.68 10.34 10.48
N LEU A 342 -20.52 10.52 11.09
CA LEU A 342 -19.22 10.47 10.40
C LEU A 342 -18.75 9.03 10.18
N ASN A 343 -18.94 8.16 11.19
CA ASN A 343 -18.49 6.77 11.19
C ASN A 343 -19.49 5.83 10.50
N VAL A 344 -19.84 6.15 9.24
CA VAL A 344 -20.70 5.27 8.41
C VAL A 344 -19.85 4.16 7.77
N PHE A 345 -18.69 4.52 7.25
CA PHE A 345 -17.72 3.58 6.74
C PHE A 345 -16.34 3.89 7.34
N PRO A 346 -15.90 3.11 8.33
CA PRO A 346 -14.57 3.27 8.92
C PRO A 346 -13.49 2.68 8.01
N ILE A 347 -12.35 3.37 7.90
CA ILE A 347 -11.13 2.86 7.29
C ILE A 347 -10.01 3.10 8.29
N ASN A 348 -9.36 2.02 8.74
CA ASN A 348 -8.22 2.12 9.64
C ASN A 348 -6.93 1.92 8.87
N VAL A 349 -6.09 2.98 8.81
CA VAL A 349 -4.79 2.92 8.14
C VAL A 349 -3.74 2.44 9.14
N PRO A 350 -3.11 1.27 8.92
CA PRO A 350 -2.13 0.73 9.84
C PRO A 350 -0.89 1.62 9.95
N SER A 351 -0.24 1.60 11.12
CA SER A 351 1.06 2.25 11.32
C SER A 351 2.13 1.64 10.41
N LEU A 352 3.22 2.35 10.17
CA LEU A 352 4.29 1.85 9.31
C LEU A 352 5.00 0.65 9.95
N ASP A 353 5.08 0.61 11.27
CA ASP A 353 5.64 -0.53 12.01
C ASP A 353 4.82 -1.82 11.88
N GLU A 354 3.54 -1.70 11.57
CA GLU A 354 2.66 -2.85 11.30
C GLU A 354 2.69 -3.35 9.85
N ARG A 355 3.40 -2.63 8.96
CA ARG A 355 3.51 -2.92 7.52
C ARG A 355 4.93 -2.68 7.01
N LYS A 356 5.90 -3.29 7.68
CA LYS A 356 7.34 -3.10 7.38
C LYS A 356 7.72 -3.50 5.95
N GLU A 357 6.96 -4.38 5.33
CA GLU A 357 7.12 -4.79 3.94
C GLU A 357 6.92 -3.62 2.95
N ASP A 358 6.18 -2.59 3.34
CA ASP A 358 5.98 -1.39 2.51
C ASP A 358 7.19 -0.43 2.56
N ILE A 359 8.10 -0.58 3.53
CA ILE A 359 9.20 0.37 3.75
C ILE A 359 10.20 0.40 2.58
N PRO A 360 10.75 -0.74 2.09
CA PRO A 360 11.70 -0.69 0.98
C PRO A 360 11.14 -0.02 -0.27
N PRO A 361 9.94 -0.36 -0.78
CA PRO A 361 9.37 0.31 -1.95
C PRO A 361 9.01 1.77 -1.69
N LEU A 362 8.71 2.17 -0.44
CA LEU A 362 8.53 3.58 -0.08
C LEU A 362 9.85 4.35 -0.18
N VAL A 363 10.95 3.77 0.32
CA VAL A 363 12.29 4.36 0.21
C VAL A 363 12.69 4.55 -1.26
N ASP A 364 12.51 3.52 -2.10
CA ASP A 364 12.80 3.61 -3.54
C ASP A 364 12.00 4.74 -4.21
N ASN A 365 10.73 4.87 -3.87
CA ASN A 365 9.89 5.95 -4.40
C ASN A 365 10.37 7.34 -3.93
N PHE A 366 10.80 7.47 -2.68
CA PHE A 366 11.34 8.74 -2.18
C PHE A 366 12.68 9.08 -2.83
N VAL A 367 13.57 8.11 -3.00
CA VAL A 367 14.83 8.29 -3.73
C VAL A 367 14.55 8.78 -5.15
N ARG A 368 13.65 8.13 -5.88
CA ARG A 368 13.25 8.55 -7.23
C ARG A 368 12.69 9.98 -7.22
N LYS A 369 11.75 10.28 -6.33
CA LYS A 369 11.12 11.60 -6.17
C LYS A 369 12.16 12.71 -5.93
N TYR A 370 13.15 12.44 -5.06
CA TYR A 370 14.18 13.43 -4.75
C TYR A 370 15.26 13.54 -5.81
N ASN A 371 15.57 12.46 -6.53
CA ASN A 371 16.41 12.51 -7.74
C ASN A 371 15.81 13.48 -8.76
N GLU A 372 14.52 13.34 -9.07
CA GLU A 372 13.82 14.24 -9.98
C GLU A 372 13.80 15.68 -9.47
N LYS A 373 13.46 15.86 -8.18
CA LYS A 373 13.31 17.19 -7.55
C LYS A 373 14.62 17.96 -7.49
N PHE A 374 15.75 17.27 -7.21
CA PHE A 374 17.05 17.91 -7.01
C PHE A 374 17.95 17.86 -8.26
N GLY A 375 17.53 17.15 -9.30
CA GLY A 375 18.32 16.95 -10.52
C GLY A 375 19.61 16.16 -10.27
N ILE A 376 19.57 15.17 -9.36
CA ILE A 376 20.67 14.28 -9.00
C ILE A 376 20.32 12.85 -9.39
N ASN A 377 21.31 11.96 -9.36
CA ASN A 377 21.08 10.54 -9.65
C ASN A 377 21.75 9.70 -8.55
N LYS A 378 21.06 9.56 -7.43
CA LYS A 378 21.51 8.73 -6.31
C LYS A 378 20.70 7.47 -6.22
N ASP A 379 21.34 6.43 -5.69
CA ASP A 379 20.72 5.14 -5.36
C ASP A 379 20.97 4.81 -3.89
N ILE A 380 20.32 3.76 -3.39
CA ILE A 380 20.46 3.29 -2.02
C ILE A 380 20.69 1.78 -2.03
N ASP A 381 21.71 1.30 -1.30
CA ASP A 381 22.05 -0.10 -1.20
C ASP A 381 20.92 -0.93 -0.54
N GLU A 382 20.79 -2.19 -0.95
CA GLU A 382 19.78 -3.11 -0.38
C GLU A 382 20.00 -3.32 1.12
N ASP A 383 21.23 -3.48 1.60
CA ASP A 383 21.54 -3.60 3.03
C ASP A 383 21.09 -2.36 3.82
N ALA A 384 21.19 -1.17 3.21
CA ALA A 384 20.71 0.07 3.78
C ALA A 384 19.18 0.10 3.88
N LYS A 385 18.47 -0.37 2.84
CA LYS A 385 17.00 -0.48 2.84
C LYS A 385 16.52 -1.48 3.88
N GLU A 386 17.16 -2.65 3.96
CA GLU A 386 16.82 -3.69 4.93
C GLU A 386 17.01 -3.18 6.37
N TYR A 387 18.10 -2.45 6.63
CA TYR A 387 18.32 -1.81 7.92
C TYR A 387 17.21 -0.79 8.25
N ILE A 388 16.85 0.08 7.31
CA ILE A 388 15.75 1.05 7.45
C ILE A 388 14.43 0.34 7.74
N ALA A 389 14.14 -0.77 7.07
CA ALA A 389 12.94 -1.58 7.29
C ALA A 389 12.91 -2.25 8.67
N GLY A 390 14.08 -2.55 9.25
CA GLY A 390 14.20 -3.11 10.60
C GLY A 390 13.89 -2.13 11.72
N LEU A 391 13.96 -0.82 11.47
CA LEU A 391 13.77 0.21 12.48
C LEU A 391 12.29 0.43 12.83
N ASN A 392 12.05 1.18 13.92
CA ASN A 392 10.72 1.65 14.30
C ASN A 392 10.53 3.09 13.83
N TRP A 393 9.32 3.37 13.34
CA TRP A 393 8.97 4.64 12.70
C TRP A 393 7.77 5.30 13.39
N PRO A 394 7.93 5.90 14.59
CA PRO A 394 6.83 6.55 15.32
C PRO A 394 6.19 7.71 14.54
N GLY A 395 6.93 8.38 13.66
CA GLY A 395 6.40 9.41 12.75
C GLY A 395 5.92 8.85 11.41
N ASN A 396 5.89 7.53 11.27
CA ASN A 396 5.38 6.80 10.10
C ASN A 396 6.03 7.25 8.77
N ILE A 397 5.24 7.32 7.69
CA ILE A 397 5.73 7.69 6.36
C ILE A 397 6.35 9.09 6.34
N ARG A 398 5.82 10.03 7.15
CA ARG A 398 6.35 11.39 7.21
C ARG A 398 7.78 11.42 7.75
N GLU A 399 8.07 10.63 8.77
CA GLU A 399 9.42 10.49 9.32
C GLU A 399 10.35 9.81 8.33
N LEU A 400 9.91 8.69 7.74
CA LEU A 400 10.68 7.96 6.73
C LEU A 400 11.04 8.85 5.52
N GLU A 401 10.08 9.64 5.03
CA GLU A 401 10.30 10.59 3.93
C GLU A 401 11.34 11.65 4.30
N ASN A 402 11.24 12.23 5.51
CA ASN A 402 12.18 13.24 5.99
C ASN A 402 13.59 12.66 6.15
N VAL A 403 13.73 11.45 6.68
CA VAL A 403 15.00 10.75 6.82
C VAL A 403 15.60 10.47 5.44
N THR A 404 14.82 9.94 4.51
CA THR A 404 15.28 9.68 3.15
C THR A 404 15.74 10.98 2.49
N GLN A 405 14.98 12.07 2.63
CA GLN A 405 15.38 13.37 2.10
C GLN A 405 16.72 13.86 2.69
N ARG A 406 16.94 13.71 3.99
CA ARG A 406 18.21 14.09 4.63
C ARG A 406 19.37 13.25 4.10
N LEU A 407 19.19 11.93 3.96
CA LEU A 407 20.19 11.04 3.37
C LEU A 407 20.56 11.47 1.95
N MET A 408 19.57 11.80 1.11
CA MET A 408 19.80 12.29 -0.25
C MET A 408 20.62 13.57 -0.31
N ILE A 409 20.50 14.44 0.68
CA ILE A 409 21.21 15.73 0.77
C ILE A 409 22.60 15.57 1.41
N ALA A 410 22.67 14.80 2.52
CA ALA A 410 23.86 14.71 3.35
C ALA A 410 24.96 13.79 2.77
N CYS A 411 24.58 12.71 2.07
CA CYS A 411 25.54 11.77 1.50
C CYS A 411 26.25 12.39 0.29
N PRO A 412 27.59 12.43 0.28
CA PRO A 412 28.33 13.01 -0.86
C PRO A 412 28.39 12.11 -2.08
N ASN A 413 28.22 10.79 -1.90
CA ASN A 413 28.33 9.79 -2.95
C ASN A 413 27.01 9.58 -3.69
N ASP A 414 27.09 8.99 -4.88
CA ASP A 414 25.91 8.63 -5.70
C ASP A 414 25.14 7.42 -5.13
N THR A 415 25.81 6.60 -4.31
CA THR A 415 25.16 5.47 -3.62
C THR A 415 25.14 5.74 -2.12
N ILE A 416 23.95 5.67 -1.52
CA ILE A 416 23.72 5.76 -0.07
C ILE A 416 23.96 4.38 0.52
N THR A 417 24.99 4.26 1.34
CA THR A 417 25.38 2.99 1.96
C THR A 417 24.74 2.80 3.33
N LEU A 418 24.80 1.56 3.83
CA LEU A 418 24.39 1.24 5.20
C LEU A 418 25.10 2.14 6.25
N LEU A 419 26.38 2.45 6.03
CA LEU A 419 27.13 3.34 6.94
C LEU A 419 26.59 4.77 6.94
N ASP A 420 26.17 5.28 5.80
CA ASP A 420 25.56 6.62 5.70
C ASP A 420 24.24 6.66 6.47
N VAL A 421 23.42 5.61 6.35
CA VAL A 421 22.16 5.47 7.10
C VAL A 421 22.41 5.40 8.60
N MET A 422 23.39 4.58 9.02
CA MET A 422 23.76 4.46 10.43
C MET A 422 24.28 5.77 11.02
N LYS A 423 25.06 6.53 10.26
CA LYS A 423 25.53 7.88 10.68
C LYS A 423 24.37 8.85 10.86
N GLU A 424 23.44 8.87 9.91
CA GLU A 424 22.30 9.82 9.95
C GLU A 424 21.29 9.48 11.06
N LEU A 425 20.99 8.20 11.24
CA LEU A 425 19.99 7.72 12.23
C LEU A 425 20.60 7.41 13.59
N GLY A 426 21.88 7.09 13.63
CA GLY A 426 22.62 6.79 14.86
C GLY A 426 23.05 8.01 15.65
N GLY A 427 22.56 9.21 15.34
CA GLY A 427 22.91 10.52 15.91
C GLY A 427 22.81 10.69 17.42
N GLY A 428 23.36 9.76 18.16
CA GLY A 428 23.49 9.79 19.61
C GLY A 428 24.49 8.78 20.19
N PHE A 429 25.04 7.86 19.37
CA PHE A 429 25.88 6.79 19.90
C PHE A 429 27.32 6.72 19.37
N MET A 430 27.68 7.46 18.32
CA MET A 430 29.08 7.55 17.89
C MET A 430 29.45 8.98 17.53
N ASP A 431 30.44 9.52 18.20
CA ASP A 431 31.12 10.73 17.75
C ASP A 431 31.76 10.40 16.39
N SER A 432 31.23 10.99 15.31
CA SER A 432 31.63 10.73 13.92
C SER A 432 33.15 10.82 13.71
N SER A 433 33.84 11.63 14.56
CA SER A 433 35.28 11.80 14.52
C SER A 433 36.08 10.55 14.91
N GLU A 434 35.53 9.66 15.76
CA GLU A 434 36.25 8.45 16.18
C GLU A 434 36.01 7.26 15.22
N VAL A 435 34.80 7.15 14.66
CA VAL A 435 34.48 6.12 13.65
C VAL A 435 35.20 6.42 12.33
N ASP A 436 35.20 7.67 11.88
CA ASP A 436 35.93 8.08 10.68
C ASP A 436 37.45 7.89 10.84
N LYS A 437 38.00 8.15 12.02
CA LYS A 437 39.41 7.84 12.33
C LYS A 437 39.71 6.36 12.34
N GLN A 438 38.77 5.52 12.75
CA GLN A 438 38.96 4.06 12.72
C GLN A 438 38.79 3.50 11.28
N ILE A 439 37.85 4.04 10.50
CA ILE A 439 37.65 3.63 9.10
C ILE A 439 38.82 4.12 8.24
N GLN A 440 39.33 5.34 8.43
CA GLN A 440 40.55 5.80 7.76
C GLN A 440 41.78 4.96 8.13
N ARG A 441 41.89 4.53 9.39
CA ARG A 441 42.95 3.60 9.81
C ARG A 441 42.84 2.24 9.14
N ILE A 442 41.63 1.75 8.81
CA ILE A 442 41.42 0.49 8.08
C ILE A 442 41.89 0.63 6.62
N GLY A 443 41.71 1.79 5.98
CA GLY A 443 42.18 2.07 4.63
C GLY A 443 43.71 2.18 4.48
N GLU A 444 44.45 2.42 5.59
CA GLU A 444 45.88 2.61 5.62
C GLU A 444 46.69 1.40 6.13
N VAL A 445 46.01 0.35 6.63
CA VAL A 445 46.65 -0.81 7.29
C VAL A 445 46.71 -2.00 6.31
N THR A 446 47.95 -2.43 6.03
CA THR A 446 48.25 -3.59 5.20
C THR A 446 48.00 -4.96 5.86
N ASP A 447 47.80 -4.99 7.20
CA ASP A 447 47.48 -6.19 7.97
C ASP A 447 46.34 -5.90 8.95
N ILE A 448 45.13 -6.43 8.66
CA ILE A 448 43.95 -6.30 9.50
C ILE A 448 43.91 -7.46 10.50
N ASP A 449 44.16 -7.19 11.79
CA ASP A 449 43.88 -8.16 12.86
C ASP A 449 42.40 -8.03 13.31
N LEU A 450 41.56 -8.88 12.74
CA LEU A 450 40.13 -8.95 13.07
C LEU A 450 39.89 -9.17 14.57
N THR A 451 40.77 -9.95 15.24
CA THR A 451 40.64 -10.23 16.69
C THR A 451 40.79 -8.94 17.51
N GLN A 452 41.79 -8.12 17.16
CA GLN A 452 42.06 -6.84 17.82
C GLN A 452 40.96 -5.82 17.61
N MET A 453 40.36 -5.82 16.42
CA MET A 453 39.21 -4.95 16.12
C MET A 453 37.97 -5.35 16.90
N VAL A 454 37.62 -6.62 16.93
CA VAL A 454 36.49 -7.14 17.69
C VAL A 454 36.67 -6.88 19.19
N GLU A 455 37.89 -7.08 19.75
CA GLU A 455 38.16 -6.77 21.16
C GLU A 455 38.04 -5.27 21.47
N SER A 456 38.49 -4.40 20.59
CA SER A 456 38.40 -2.95 20.73
C SER A 456 36.92 -2.50 20.72
N PHE A 457 36.14 -3.03 19.81
CA PHE A 457 34.70 -2.74 19.71
C PHE A 457 33.94 -3.27 20.94
N GLU A 458 34.22 -4.49 21.36
CA GLU A 458 33.62 -5.07 22.56
C GLU A 458 33.95 -4.28 23.83
N LYS A 459 35.19 -3.85 24.00
CA LYS A 459 35.63 -2.97 25.09
C LYS A 459 34.81 -1.68 25.11
N TRP A 460 34.68 -1.03 23.96
CA TRP A 460 33.94 0.22 23.84
C TRP A 460 32.45 0.05 24.18
N VAL A 461 31.77 -0.98 23.64
CA VAL A 461 30.36 -1.26 23.96
C VAL A 461 30.13 -1.47 25.46
N ILE A 462 31.04 -2.23 26.11
CA ILE A 462 30.92 -2.49 27.55
C ILE A 462 31.14 -1.22 28.35
N GLN A 463 32.08 -0.37 27.96
CA GLN A 463 32.37 0.89 28.63
C GLN A 463 31.19 1.85 28.56
N GLN A 464 30.63 2.07 27.37
CA GLN A 464 29.45 2.89 27.16
C GLN A 464 28.23 2.38 27.93
N ALA A 465 28.01 1.09 27.92
CA ALA A 465 26.91 0.50 28.66
C ALA A 465 27.09 0.65 30.19
N CYS A 466 28.32 0.54 30.70
CA CYS A 466 28.61 0.78 32.11
C CYS A 466 28.35 2.24 32.53
N GLU A 467 28.78 3.19 31.73
CA GLU A 467 28.55 4.63 31.96
C GLU A 467 27.04 4.94 31.96
N LYS A 468 26.28 4.41 31.01
CA LYS A 468 24.85 4.66 30.87
C LYS A 468 23.98 4.05 31.96
N TYR A 469 24.25 2.81 32.36
CA TYR A 469 23.37 2.07 33.26
C TYR A 469 23.86 1.99 34.70
N GLY A 470 25.11 2.33 35.00
CA GLY A 470 25.70 2.50 36.33
C GLY A 470 25.70 1.28 37.24
N SER A 471 25.00 0.20 36.90
CA SER A 471 24.85 -1.00 37.71
C SER A 471 25.16 -2.24 36.88
N THR A 472 26.08 -3.08 37.33
CA THR A 472 26.51 -4.30 36.65
C THR A 472 25.33 -5.20 36.22
N ARG A 473 24.28 -5.30 37.05
CA ARG A 473 23.09 -6.09 36.72
C ARG A 473 22.26 -5.49 35.59
N LYS A 474 22.06 -4.17 35.59
CA LYS A 474 21.32 -3.48 34.54
C LYS A 474 22.11 -3.46 33.24
N THR A 475 23.41 -3.21 33.31
CA THR A 475 24.32 -3.22 32.16
C THR A 475 24.34 -4.60 31.48
N ALA A 476 24.53 -5.66 32.26
CA ALA A 476 24.55 -7.03 31.72
C ALA A 476 23.26 -7.40 31.00
N LYS A 477 22.10 -7.02 31.58
CA LYS A 477 20.78 -7.22 30.96
C LYS A 477 20.64 -6.40 29.66
N ALA A 478 21.14 -5.16 29.63
CA ALA A 478 21.02 -4.28 28.48
C ALA A 478 21.84 -4.73 27.26
N ILE A 479 23.02 -5.34 27.50
CA ILE A 479 23.88 -5.86 26.41
C ILE A 479 23.74 -7.38 26.19
N GLY A 480 22.74 -8.02 26.80
CA GLY A 480 22.38 -9.41 26.51
C GLY A 480 23.37 -10.46 27.04
N ILE A 481 24.18 -10.15 28.05
CA ILE A 481 25.15 -11.10 28.65
C ILE A 481 24.88 -11.33 30.14
N SER A 482 25.44 -12.41 30.69
CA SER A 482 25.35 -12.65 32.13
C SER A 482 26.22 -11.70 32.94
N GLN A 483 25.84 -11.44 34.21
CA GLN A 483 26.66 -10.63 35.13
C GLN A 483 28.10 -11.12 35.24
N THR A 484 28.27 -12.44 35.32
CA THR A 484 29.60 -13.08 35.43
C THR A 484 30.44 -12.82 34.17
N GLN A 485 29.81 -12.89 32.99
CA GLN A 485 30.49 -12.55 31.72
C GLN A 485 30.86 -11.08 31.66
N LEU A 486 29.99 -10.17 32.10
CA LEU A 486 30.28 -8.75 32.14
C LEU A 486 31.47 -8.43 33.07
N VAL A 487 31.49 -8.99 34.30
CA VAL A 487 32.58 -8.78 35.23
C VAL A 487 33.90 -9.32 34.67
N ARG A 488 33.88 -10.51 34.05
CA ARG A 488 35.08 -11.10 33.42
C ARG A 488 35.60 -10.23 32.28
N LYS A 489 34.72 -9.66 31.47
CA LYS A 489 35.06 -8.76 30.34
C LYS A 489 35.55 -7.40 30.85
N LYS A 490 34.92 -6.82 31.89
CA LYS A 490 35.40 -5.58 32.54
C LYS A 490 36.86 -5.77 33.02
N ASN A 491 37.14 -6.88 33.71
CA ASN A 491 38.49 -7.19 34.19
C ASN A 491 39.46 -7.38 33.02
N LYS A 492 39.05 -8.06 31.95
CA LYS A 492 39.88 -8.26 30.74
C LYS A 492 40.28 -6.93 30.09
N TYR A 493 39.36 -5.99 30.06
CA TYR A 493 39.55 -4.70 29.34
C TYR A 493 39.97 -3.55 30.26
N GLY A 494 40.14 -3.78 31.55
CA GLY A 494 40.53 -2.74 32.53
C GLY A 494 39.48 -1.65 32.73
N ILE A 495 38.19 -2.02 32.58
CA ILE A 495 37.07 -1.09 32.77
C ILE A 495 36.67 -1.10 34.25
N VAL A 496 36.75 0.05 34.91
CA VAL A 496 36.44 0.24 36.33
C VAL A 496 34.93 0.22 36.61
#